data_e6b2593037c39de0c2e6589a2e55954e
#
_entry.id   e6b2593037c39de0c2e6589a2e55954e
#
_cell.length_a   1.000
_cell.length_b   1.000
_cell.length_c   1.000
_cell.angle_alpha   90.00
_cell.angle_beta   90.00
_cell.angle_gamma   90.00
#
_symmetry.space_group_name_H-M   'P 1'
#
loop_
_entity.id
_entity.type
_entity.pdbx_description
1 polymer ?
#
loop_
_entity_poly.entity_id
_entity_poly.type
_entity_poly.pdbx_seq_one_letter_code
_entity_poly.pdbx_strand_id
1 'polypeptide(L)'
;MAFYGIFFFYIIFWTAVVSPTPILNRGYIPKTNNIDFTIEKVTLAPDGFTRQLSTVNGQFPGPTIEVNKGDRILMKIRNKLGESTAMHAHGMLQRGTPWYAQCVIPDDYEFTYNFTVADQVGTHWYHAHETMQYVDGVFGALIIHDPDDPFKSEYDEEIIVMLNDYHHTNAQILLKQFLTPEIPDNGLINGKNNFDCSKAPPGSKCVDNAGLAKFEFVKDKKYRLRIINTSAFSAFFFSIDKHDMEVIEADGLYTKRNKIHRLPINVAQRYSVIVTANQPVDNYIMRSEFQKTINLPNIKAIVHYEGAPDDPEPKDNPWSDSLTEYVDLDHKTLQPLEEEKIPESTKKFEFKIDFHKNSTGVVKAFLNNSSYIPDINFPTLDKIFKKKSFNETSANAYIFDKDGEVVDMYFINSDDGEHPFHIHGYQFWVLGTGNGDKVDENELNTHNPIKRDTATIPASGWIAIRFVSDNPGAWGIHCHMICYRFIPFLFIILFFFDKFTNIFFLYFHFIFVLRGM
;
A
#
# COMPACT_ATOMS: atom_id res chain seq x y z
N MET A 1 -45.72 24.03 -63.48
CA MET A 1 -45.85 23.52 -62.09
C MET A 1 -44.47 23.14 -61.62
N ALA A 2 -43.88 23.99 -60.82
CA ALA A 2 -42.54 23.77 -60.27
C ALA A 2 -42.64 23.28 -58.79
N PHE A 3 -42.08 22.10 -58.49
CA PHE A 3 -42.02 21.61 -57.13
C PHE A 3 -40.68 22.08 -56.50
N TYR A 4 -40.78 22.89 -55.45
CA TYR A 4 -39.69 23.25 -54.57
C TYR A 4 -39.58 22.19 -53.48
N GLY A 5 -38.51 21.45 -53.49
CA GLY A 5 -38.12 20.56 -52.38
C GLY A 5 -37.32 21.33 -51.34
N ILE A 6 -37.80 21.40 -50.12
CA ILE A 6 -37.11 22.00 -48.98
C ILE A 6 -36.25 20.91 -48.32
N PHE A 7 -34.92 21.04 -48.41
CA PHE A 7 -33.97 20.22 -47.66
C PHE A 7 -33.78 20.83 -46.27
N PHE A 8 -34.20 20.12 -45.22
CA PHE A 8 -33.83 20.43 -43.85
C PHE A 8 -32.46 19.83 -43.55
N PHE A 9 -31.47 20.69 -43.35
CA PHE A 9 -30.18 20.29 -42.76
C PHE A 9 -30.33 20.20 -41.22
N TYR A 10 -30.26 18.97 -40.68
CA TYR A 10 -30.07 18.77 -39.25
C TYR A 10 -28.57 18.99 -38.91
N ILE A 11 -28.27 20.11 -38.27
CA ILE A 11 -26.97 20.36 -37.66
C ILE A 11 -26.98 19.64 -36.30
N ILE A 12 -26.35 18.49 -36.22
CA ILE A 12 -26.08 17.79 -34.96
C ILE A 12 -24.91 18.50 -34.28
N PHE A 13 -25.21 19.27 -33.25
CA PHE A 13 -24.18 19.78 -32.34
C PHE A 13 -23.63 18.61 -31.52
N TRP A 14 -22.45 18.17 -31.86
CA TRP A 14 -21.67 17.36 -30.99
C TRP A 14 -21.11 18.23 -29.85
N THR A 15 -21.73 18.20 -28.70
CA THR A 15 -21.10 18.71 -27.47
C THR A 15 -20.02 17.71 -27.07
N ALA A 16 -18.80 18.01 -27.43
CA ALA A 16 -17.66 17.33 -26.85
C ALA A 16 -17.69 17.60 -25.34
N VAL A 17 -17.95 16.57 -24.54
CA VAL A 17 -17.73 16.61 -23.12
C VAL A 17 -16.20 16.68 -22.96
N VAL A 18 -15.67 17.88 -22.83
CA VAL A 18 -14.30 18.12 -22.44
C VAL A 18 -14.23 17.75 -20.96
N SER A 19 -13.67 16.59 -20.66
CA SER A 19 -13.27 16.29 -19.29
C SER A 19 -12.37 17.44 -18.82
N PRO A 20 -12.59 18.01 -17.62
CA PRO A 20 -11.73 19.08 -17.13
C PRO A 20 -10.30 18.55 -17.05
N THR A 21 -9.43 19.11 -17.86
CA THR A 21 -7.98 18.94 -17.69
C THR A 21 -7.63 19.46 -16.31
N PRO A 22 -6.89 18.71 -15.50
CA PRO A 22 -6.43 19.20 -14.20
C PRO A 22 -5.76 20.56 -14.39
N ILE A 23 -6.12 21.54 -13.57
CA ILE A 23 -5.46 22.84 -13.55
C ILE A 23 -4.09 22.59 -12.92
N LEU A 24 -3.11 22.26 -13.75
CA LEU A 24 -1.71 22.24 -13.32
C LEU A 24 -1.30 23.65 -12.93
N ASN A 25 -0.70 23.79 -11.76
CA ASN A 25 -0.11 25.05 -11.30
C ASN A 25 0.76 25.63 -12.41
N ARG A 26 0.53 26.90 -12.77
CA ARG A 26 1.13 27.57 -13.96
C ARG A 26 2.66 27.67 -13.97
N GLY A 27 3.37 27.03 -13.01
CA GLY A 27 4.82 27.05 -12.88
C GLY A 27 5.52 25.70 -12.98
N TYR A 28 4.85 24.56 -12.71
CA TYR A 28 5.50 23.26 -12.79
C TYR A 28 5.30 22.61 -14.16
N ILE A 29 6.40 22.17 -14.77
CA ILE A 29 6.38 21.41 -16.04
C ILE A 29 6.69 19.95 -15.70
N PRO A 30 5.73 19.01 -15.91
CA PRO A 30 5.96 17.60 -15.66
C PRO A 30 7.15 17.05 -16.44
N LYS A 31 7.92 16.21 -15.80
CA LYS A 31 9.13 15.58 -16.37
C LYS A 31 9.03 14.06 -16.34
N THR A 32 9.92 13.42 -17.07
CA THR A 32 10.12 11.98 -17.01
C THR A 32 11.26 11.68 -16.03
N ASN A 33 10.96 10.87 -15.01
CA ASN A 33 11.94 10.41 -14.04
C ASN A 33 12.35 8.98 -14.40
N ASN A 34 13.63 8.77 -14.61
CA ASN A 34 14.20 7.45 -14.88
C ASN A 34 14.71 6.87 -13.56
N ILE A 35 14.09 5.80 -13.11
CA ILE A 35 14.44 5.05 -11.91
C ILE A 35 15.09 3.74 -12.35
N ASP A 36 16.27 3.45 -11.85
CA ASP A 36 17.04 2.27 -12.23
C ASP A 36 17.32 1.42 -10.97
N PHE A 37 16.65 0.28 -10.87
CA PHE A 37 16.72 -0.61 -9.75
C PHE A 37 17.32 -1.97 -10.14
N THR A 38 18.31 -2.40 -9.38
CA THR A 38 18.80 -3.79 -9.39
C THR A 38 18.28 -4.47 -8.13
N ILE A 39 17.57 -5.58 -8.30
CA ILE A 39 17.07 -6.38 -7.20
C ILE A 39 18.04 -7.54 -7.00
N GLU A 40 18.68 -7.58 -5.83
CA GLU A 40 19.79 -8.51 -5.56
C GLU A 40 19.85 -8.93 -4.09
N LYS A 41 20.52 -10.04 -3.82
CA LYS A 41 20.72 -10.56 -2.45
C LYS A 41 22.01 -10.01 -1.86
N VAL A 42 21.91 -9.34 -0.69
CA VAL A 42 23.04 -8.77 0.05
C VAL A 42 23.00 -9.26 1.50
N THR A 43 24.17 -9.51 2.09
CA THR A 43 24.27 -9.85 3.52
C THR A 43 24.37 -8.58 4.35
N LEU A 44 23.37 -8.33 5.21
CA LEU A 44 23.25 -7.15 6.08
C LEU A 44 22.88 -7.58 7.50
N ALA A 45 22.95 -6.62 8.44
CA ALA A 45 22.59 -6.80 9.84
C ALA A 45 21.84 -5.56 10.37
N PRO A 46 20.59 -5.31 9.94
CA PRO A 46 19.82 -4.10 10.28
C PRO A 46 19.62 -3.88 11.78
N ASP A 47 19.46 -4.96 12.54
CA ASP A 47 19.28 -4.94 13.99
C ASP A 47 20.44 -5.60 14.75
N GLY A 48 21.53 -5.91 14.05
CA GLY A 48 22.69 -6.64 14.58
C GLY A 48 22.72 -8.12 14.19
N PHE A 49 21.57 -8.74 13.88
CA PHE A 49 21.52 -10.10 13.37
C PHE A 49 21.87 -10.14 11.88
N THR A 50 22.92 -10.87 11.53
CA THR A 50 23.43 -10.97 10.16
C THR A 50 22.66 -12.01 9.36
N ARG A 51 22.01 -11.59 8.28
CA ARG A 51 21.37 -12.50 7.32
C ARG A 51 21.44 -12.00 5.87
N GLN A 52 21.10 -12.86 4.94
CA GLN A 52 20.92 -12.47 3.54
C GLN A 52 19.55 -11.83 3.37
N LEU A 53 19.52 -10.62 2.80
CA LEU A 53 18.32 -9.87 2.43
C LEU A 53 18.21 -9.75 0.92
N SER A 54 16.99 -9.70 0.42
CA SER A 54 16.69 -9.24 -0.93
C SER A 54 16.61 -7.72 -0.90
N THR A 55 17.40 -7.03 -1.70
CA THR A 55 17.57 -5.57 -1.60
C THR A 55 17.29 -4.88 -2.92
N VAL A 56 17.06 -3.58 -2.87
CA VAL A 56 17.02 -2.70 -4.03
C VAL A 56 18.29 -1.87 -4.07
N ASN A 57 19.13 -2.06 -5.09
CA ASN A 57 20.44 -1.41 -5.23
C ASN A 57 21.36 -1.62 -4.01
N GLY A 58 21.31 -2.80 -3.40
CA GLY A 58 22.11 -3.15 -2.21
C GLY A 58 21.69 -2.44 -0.92
N GLN A 59 20.56 -1.71 -0.92
CA GLN A 59 20.06 -0.93 0.21
C GLN A 59 18.86 -1.58 0.89
N PHE A 60 18.72 -1.35 2.19
CA PHE A 60 17.61 -1.78 3.03
C PHE A 60 17.27 -0.72 4.10
N PRO A 61 16.07 -0.14 4.11
CA PRO A 61 15.08 -0.16 3.03
C PRO A 61 15.67 0.33 1.70
N GLY A 62 15.01 0.01 0.58
CA GLY A 62 15.44 0.45 -0.74
C GLY A 62 15.37 1.96 -0.95
N PRO A 63 15.96 2.50 -2.03
CA PRO A 63 16.00 3.93 -2.30
C PRO A 63 14.60 4.56 -2.35
N THR A 64 14.45 5.76 -1.80
CA THR A 64 13.22 6.54 -1.95
C THR A 64 13.08 7.05 -3.38
N ILE A 65 11.88 6.91 -3.94
CA ILE A 65 11.49 7.57 -5.19
C ILE A 65 10.77 8.87 -4.82
N GLU A 66 11.26 10.00 -5.33
CA GLU A 66 10.62 11.30 -5.17
C GLU A 66 10.30 11.90 -6.53
N VAL A 67 9.02 12.22 -6.75
CA VAL A 67 8.51 12.81 -8.00
C VAL A 67 7.45 13.86 -7.67
N ASN A 68 7.02 14.62 -8.67
CA ASN A 68 5.94 15.59 -8.50
C ASN A 68 4.67 15.11 -9.21
N LYS A 69 3.55 15.65 -8.78
CA LYS A 69 2.24 15.52 -9.45
C LYS A 69 2.38 15.81 -10.95
N GLY A 70 1.84 14.94 -11.77
CA GLY A 70 1.92 15.02 -13.23
C GLY A 70 3.16 14.39 -13.86
N ASP A 71 4.18 14.04 -13.10
CA ASP A 71 5.40 13.41 -13.63
C ASP A 71 5.13 12.04 -14.22
N ARG A 72 6.05 11.62 -15.09
CA ARG A 72 6.11 10.25 -15.63
C ARG A 72 7.23 9.49 -14.95
N ILE A 73 6.97 8.25 -14.59
CA ILE A 73 7.95 7.32 -14.02
C ILE A 73 8.28 6.25 -15.05
N LEU A 74 9.57 6.09 -15.33
CA LEU A 74 10.14 4.95 -16.03
C LEU A 74 10.98 4.16 -15.02
N MET A 75 10.37 3.18 -14.37
CA MET A 75 11.03 2.36 -13.35
C MET A 75 11.55 1.07 -14.00
N LYS A 76 12.84 1.05 -14.26
CA LYS A 76 13.54 -0.11 -14.80
C LYS A 76 14.00 -1.02 -13.68
N ILE A 77 13.57 -2.25 -13.70
CA ILE A 77 13.94 -3.31 -12.76
C ILE A 77 14.86 -4.29 -13.45
N ARG A 78 16.07 -4.50 -12.91
CA ARG A 78 16.96 -5.61 -13.26
C ARG A 78 16.90 -6.65 -12.15
N ASN A 79 16.43 -7.83 -12.49
CA ASN A 79 16.31 -8.92 -11.54
C ASN A 79 17.62 -9.73 -11.47
N LYS A 80 18.23 -9.82 -10.29
CA LYS A 80 19.44 -10.58 -9.96
C LYS A 80 19.25 -11.45 -8.70
N LEU A 81 18.00 -11.87 -8.43
CA LEU A 81 17.67 -12.62 -7.21
C LEU A 81 17.99 -14.11 -7.28
N GLY A 82 18.16 -14.69 -8.48
CA GLY A 82 18.18 -16.13 -8.69
C GLY A 82 16.77 -16.76 -8.73
N GLU A 83 15.72 -15.93 -8.77
CA GLU A 83 14.31 -16.31 -8.83
C GLU A 83 13.51 -15.19 -9.52
N SER A 84 12.27 -15.46 -9.93
CA SER A 84 11.42 -14.42 -10.54
C SER A 84 11.02 -13.36 -9.51
N THR A 85 10.73 -12.14 -9.98
CA THR A 85 10.23 -11.03 -9.17
C THR A 85 9.16 -10.23 -9.91
N ALA A 86 8.37 -9.44 -9.19
CA ALA A 86 7.49 -8.43 -9.76
C ALA A 86 7.50 -7.21 -8.83
N MET A 87 7.27 -6.01 -9.35
CA MET A 87 7.24 -4.78 -8.55
C MET A 87 5.86 -4.15 -8.61
N HIS A 88 5.37 -3.74 -7.45
CA HIS A 88 4.14 -2.99 -7.29
C HIS A 88 4.42 -1.59 -6.73
N ALA A 89 3.81 -0.57 -7.32
CA ALA A 89 3.79 0.79 -6.76
C ALA A 89 2.46 0.97 -6.02
N HIS A 90 2.49 0.71 -4.72
CA HIS A 90 1.32 0.65 -3.85
C HIS A 90 0.67 2.02 -3.68
N GLY A 91 -0.65 2.07 -3.86
CA GLY A 91 -1.45 3.29 -3.82
C GLY A 91 -1.50 4.06 -5.14
N MET A 92 -0.75 3.62 -6.15
CA MET A 92 -0.75 4.24 -7.47
C MET A 92 -1.88 3.69 -8.34
N LEU A 93 -2.62 4.60 -9.01
CA LEU A 93 -3.66 4.21 -9.97
C LEU A 93 -3.10 3.55 -11.22
N GLN A 94 -1.88 3.89 -11.59
CA GLN A 94 -1.10 3.29 -12.68
C GLN A 94 -1.89 3.15 -13.98
N ARG A 95 -2.65 4.20 -14.35
CA ARG A 95 -3.50 4.23 -15.54
C ARG A 95 -2.69 3.88 -16.79
N GLY A 96 -3.22 2.97 -17.60
CA GLY A 96 -2.57 2.49 -18.82
C GLY A 96 -1.55 1.37 -18.62
N THR A 97 -1.38 0.84 -17.41
CA THR A 97 -0.48 -0.28 -17.12
C THR A 97 -1.19 -1.38 -16.29
N PRO A 98 -2.15 -2.07 -16.85
CA PRO A 98 -3.04 -3.00 -16.12
C PRO A 98 -2.40 -4.33 -15.65
N TRP A 99 -1.06 -4.43 -15.61
CA TRP A 99 -0.36 -5.74 -15.62
C TRP A 99 0.30 -6.19 -14.31
N TYR A 100 0.14 -5.49 -13.21
CA TYR A 100 1.10 -5.52 -12.12
C TYR A 100 1.26 -6.83 -11.35
N ALA A 101 0.19 -7.54 -11.07
CA ALA A 101 0.24 -8.65 -10.13
C ALA A 101 0.46 -10.02 -10.78
N GLN A 102 0.48 -10.12 -12.11
CA GLN A 102 0.41 -11.41 -12.79
C GLN A 102 1.59 -11.73 -13.72
N CYS A 103 2.48 -10.78 -14.00
CA CYS A 103 3.63 -10.99 -14.85
C CYS A 103 4.92 -10.76 -14.11
N VAL A 104 5.64 -11.85 -13.95
CA VAL A 104 6.93 -11.84 -13.26
C VAL A 104 8.08 -11.50 -14.21
N ILE A 105 9.10 -10.87 -13.69
CA ILE A 105 10.39 -10.63 -14.33
C ILE A 105 11.27 -11.84 -13.99
N PRO A 106 11.63 -12.71 -14.95
CA PRO A 106 12.53 -13.84 -14.69
C PRO A 106 13.89 -13.38 -14.14
N ASP A 107 14.63 -14.29 -13.52
CA ASP A 107 15.99 -14.00 -13.11
C ASP A 107 16.87 -13.66 -14.33
N ASP A 108 17.83 -12.76 -14.16
CA ASP A 108 18.70 -12.19 -15.19
C ASP A 108 18.00 -11.38 -16.30
N TYR A 109 16.69 -11.09 -16.13
CA TYR A 109 15.95 -10.23 -17.05
C TYR A 109 15.71 -8.85 -16.47
N GLU A 110 15.32 -7.93 -17.37
CA GLU A 110 14.90 -6.58 -17.00
C GLU A 110 13.53 -6.24 -17.57
N PHE A 111 12.80 -5.37 -16.84
CA PHE A 111 11.53 -4.83 -17.28
C PHE A 111 11.41 -3.37 -16.88
N THR A 112 10.77 -2.54 -17.69
CA THR A 112 10.53 -1.14 -17.38
C THR A 112 9.04 -0.89 -17.18
N TYR A 113 8.66 -0.57 -15.95
CA TYR A 113 7.35 -0.04 -15.64
C TYR A 113 7.28 1.41 -16.08
N ASN A 114 6.21 1.76 -16.79
CA ASN A 114 6.07 3.05 -17.43
C ASN A 114 4.67 3.60 -17.19
N PHE A 115 4.55 4.57 -16.30
CA PHE A 115 3.27 5.17 -15.94
C PHE A 115 3.41 6.65 -15.60
N THR A 116 2.29 7.38 -15.69
CA THR A 116 2.18 8.77 -15.27
C THR A 116 1.55 8.85 -13.90
N VAL A 117 2.11 9.69 -13.04
CA VAL A 117 1.59 9.94 -11.70
C VAL A 117 0.20 10.62 -11.75
N ALA A 118 -0.07 11.33 -12.87
CA ALA A 118 -1.31 12.08 -13.09
C ALA A 118 -1.60 13.10 -11.99
N ASP A 119 -2.77 13.02 -11.36
CA ASP A 119 -3.24 13.93 -10.32
C ASP A 119 -2.99 13.42 -8.89
N GLN A 120 -2.34 12.27 -8.74
CA GLN A 120 -2.02 11.72 -7.42
C GLN A 120 -0.90 12.49 -6.74
N VAL A 121 -0.99 12.55 -5.42
CA VAL A 121 -0.01 13.20 -4.52
C VAL A 121 0.17 12.36 -3.26
N GLY A 122 1.14 12.72 -2.42
CA GLY A 122 1.24 12.22 -1.05
C GLY A 122 2.20 11.05 -0.88
N THR A 123 1.91 10.24 0.13
CA THR A 123 2.79 9.19 0.64
C THR A 123 2.37 7.84 0.12
N HIS A 124 3.22 7.24 -0.69
CA HIS A 124 3.09 5.91 -1.26
C HIS A 124 4.37 5.11 -1.01
N TRP A 125 4.40 3.87 -1.46
CA TRP A 125 5.58 3.03 -1.38
C TRP A 125 5.62 2.04 -2.54
N TYR A 126 6.73 1.39 -2.75
CA TYR A 126 6.87 0.31 -3.73
C TYR A 126 7.38 -0.94 -3.05
N HIS A 127 6.98 -2.11 -3.54
CA HIS A 127 7.45 -3.38 -3.00
C HIS A 127 7.38 -4.51 -4.02
N ALA A 128 8.14 -5.58 -3.77
CA ALA A 128 8.00 -6.79 -4.58
C ALA A 128 6.60 -7.39 -4.38
N HIS A 129 5.99 -7.83 -5.46
CA HIS A 129 4.67 -8.46 -5.47
C HIS A 129 4.73 -9.90 -5.98
N GLU A 130 5.87 -10.55 -5.79
CA GLU A 130 6.08 -11.96 -6.06
C GLU A 130 6.41 -12.67 -4.75
N THR A 131 5.56 -13.65 -4.40
CA THR A 131 5.67 -14.43 -3.15
C THR A 131 5.84 -13.54 -1.90
N MET A 132 6.93 -13.67 -1.17
CA MET A 132 7.22 -12.94 0.08
C MET A 132 8.50 -12.08 -0.01
N GLN A 133 8.91 -11.67 -1.20
CA GLN A 133 10.20 -11.00 -1.39
C GLN A 133 10.28 -9.64 -0.70
N TYR A 134 9.15 -8.93 -0.54
CA TYR A 134 9.17 -7.65 0.19
C TYR A 134 9.44 -7.83 1.69
N VAL A 135 9.01 -8.94 2.29
CA VAL A 135 9.35 -9.29 3.69
C VAL A 135 10.86 -9.42 3.89
N ASP A 136 11.54 -9.89 2.86
CA ASP A 136 13.01 -10.01 2.84
C ASP A 136 13.74 -8.72 2.42
N GLY A 137 13.00 -7.62 2.12
CA GLY A 137 13.59 -6.29 1.98
C GLY A 137 13.40 -5.59 0.63
N VAL A 138 12.68 -6.16 -0.33
CA VAL A 138 12.41 -5.48 -1.61
C VAL A 138 11.26 -4.51 -1.45
N PHE A 139 11.52 -3.37 -0.81
CA PHE A 139 10.56 -2.27 -0.66
C PHE A 139 11.25 -0.93 -0.42
N GLY A 140 10.54 0.17 -0.65
CA GLY A 140 10.98 1.53 -0.36
C GLY A 140 9.87 2.57 -0.51
N ALA A 141 10.10 3.79 -0.06
CA ALA A 141 9.14 4.86 -0.14
C ALA A 141 8.98 5.40 -1.57
N LEU A 142 7.77 5.83 -1.92
CA LEU A 142 7.44 6.56 -3.14
C LEU A 142 6.67 7.82 -2.73
N ILE A 143 7.30 8.98 -2.84
CA ILE A 143 6.73 10.26 -2.44
C ILE A 143 6.38 11.07 -3.68
N ILE A 144 5.14 11.54 -3.72
CA ILE A 144 4.66 12.40 -4.79
C ILE A 144 4.40 13.78 -4.19
N HIS A 145 5.27 14.72 -4.52
CA HIS A 145 5.13 16.09 -4.08
C HIS A 145 4.00 16.79 -4.82
N ASP A 146 3.18 17.52 -4.06
CA ASP A 146 2.14 18.40 -4.60
C ASP A 146 2.69 19.81 -4.70
N PRO A 147 2.79 20.42 -5.90
CA PRO A 147 3.13 21.82 -6.03
C PRO A 147 2.14 22.77 -5.32
N ASP A 148 0.91 22.29 -5.12
CA ASP A 148 -0.17 23.02 -4.47
C ASP A 148 -0.52 22.46 -3.09
N ASP A 149 0.45 21.85 -2.37
CA ASP A 149 0.26 21.26 -1.04
C ASP A 149 -0.39 22.28 -0.09
N PRO A 150 -1.63 22.01 0.37
CA PRO A 150 -2.38 22.95 1.22
C PRO A 150 -1.74 23.17 2.58
N PHE A 151 -0.84 22.27 3.01
CA PHE A 151 -0.13 22.35 4.28
C PHE A 151 1.31 22.83 4.15
N LYS A 152 1.79 23.19 2.93
CA LYS A 152 3.21 23.50 2.68
C LYS A 152 3.77 24.62 3.56
N SER A 153 2.97 25.59 3.91
CA SER A 153 3.37 26.69 4.80
C SER A 153 3.35 26.34 6.28
N GLU A 154 2.96 25.11 6.65
CA GLU A 154 2.68 24.71 8.02
C GLU A 154 3.75 23.79 8.61
N TYR A 155 4.73 23.38 7.81
CA TYR A 155 5.89 22.61 8.23
C TYR A 155 7.16 23.12 7.55
N ASP A 156 8.29 22.97 8.24
CA ASP A 156 9.60 23.41 7.77
C ASP A 156 10.31 22.32 6.96
N GLU A 157 10.18 21.07 7.38
CA GLU A 157 10.89 19.92 6.81
C GLU A 157 9.99 18.67 6.74
N GLU A 158 10.34 17.75 5.83
CA GLU A 158 9.68 16.47 5.68
C GLU A 158 10.62 15.33 6.06
N ILE A 159 10.09 14.33 6.75
CA ILE A 159 10.83 13.14 7.21
C ILE A 159 10.03 11.89 6.85
N ILE A 160 10.68 10.90 6.25
CA ILE A 160 10.08 9.60 5.95
C ILE A 160 10.37 8.65 7.09
N VAL A 161 9.31 8.00 7.60
CA VAL A 161 9.37 7.03 8.68
C VAL A 161 8.76 5.72 8.19
N MET A 162 9.59 4.74 7.89
CA MET A 162 9.14 3.39 7.50
C MET A 162 9.20 2.47 8.71
N LEU A 163 8.06 1.83 8.99
CA LEU A 163 7.89 0.85 10.05
C LEU A 163 7.77 -0.53 9.41
N ASN A 164 8.51 -1.50 9.90
CA ASN A 164 8.33 -2.88 9.46
C ASN A 164 8.60 -3.89 10.56
N ASP A 165 7.89 -5.01 10.51
CA ASP A 165 8.26 -6.21 11.25
C ASP A 165 9.47 -6.88 10.57
N TYR A 166 10.30 -7.57 11.36
CA TYR A 166 11.55 -8.11 10.86
C TYR A 166 11.76 -9.55 11.30
N HIS A 167 12.02 -10.41 10.33
CA HIS A 167 12.26 -11.82 10.54
C HIS A 167 13.73 -12.15 10.26
N HIS A 168 14.36 -12.92 11.12
CA HIS A 168 15.75 -13.40 10.91
C HIS A 168 15.80 -14.58 9.94
N THR A 169 14.74 -15.35 9.84
CA THR A 169 14.59 -16.43 8.86
C THR A 169 14.09 -15.87 7.53
N ASN A 170 14.66 -16.36 6.42
CA ASN A 170 14.22 -15.98 5.08
C ASN A 170 12.74 -16.31 4.88
N ALA A 171 11.99 -15.37 4.31
CA ALA A 171 10.54 -15.46 4.14
C ALA A 171 10.08 -16.67 3.31
N GLN A 172 10.87 -17.09 2.31
CA GLN A 172 10.57 -18.29 1.51
C GLN A 172 10.70 -19.59 2.33
N ILE A 173 11.60 -19.60 3.34
CA ILE A 173 11.73 -20.72 4.27
C ILE A 173 10.53 -20.73 5.22
N LEU A 174 10.23 -19.57 5.78
CA LEU A 174 9.04 -19.37 6.60
C LEU A 174 7.79 -19.85 5.87
N LEU A 175 7.54 -19.47 4.64
CA LEU A 175 6.40 -19.89 3.84
C LEU A 175 6.27 -21.42 3.71
N LYS A 176 7.37 -22.16 3.66
CA LYS A 176 7.37 -23.63 3.54
C LYS A 176 7.15 -24.38 4.84
N GLN A 177 7.46 -23.76 5.97
CA GLN A 177 7.41 -24.40 7.28
C GLN A 177 6.06 -24.31 7.98
N PHE A 178 5.07 -23.61 7.40
CA PHE A 178 3.94 -23.05 8.11
C PHE A 178 2.81 -23.96 8.47
N LEU A 179 2.59 -23.97 9.77
CA LEU A 179 1.32 -24.34 10.40
C LEU A 179 0.76 -23.25 11.33
N THR A 180 1.53 -22.21 11.66
CA THR A 180 1.10 -21.09 12.56
C THR A 180 1.65 -19.76 12.09
N PRO A 181 0.97 -18.61 12.32
CA PRO A 181 1.57 -17.29 12.14
C PRO A 181 2.86 -17.20 12.97
N GLU A 182 3.96 -16.88 12.34
CA GLU A 182 5.20 -16.66 13.09
C GLU A 182 5.23 -15.22 13.61
N ILE A 183 5.48 -15.11 14.91
CA ILE A 183 5.81 -13.84 15.52
C ILE A 183 7.14 -13.36 14.91
N PRO A 184 7.26 -12.11 14.45
CA PRO A 184 8.54 -11.60 13.97
C PRO A 184 9.61 -11.66 15.07
N ASP A 185 10.85 -11.73 14.67
CA ASP A 185 11.97 -11.72 15.64
C ASP A 185 12.20 -10.32 16.22
N ASN A 186 11.88 -9.29 15.45
CA ASN A 186 12.06 -7.88 15.81
C ASN A 186 11.13 -6.98 14.96
N GLY A 187 11.28 -5.69 15.12
CA GLY A 187 10.74 -4.68 14.23
C GLY A 187 11.73 -3.54 14.02
N LEU A 188 11.60 -2.76 12.97
CA LEU A 188 12.56 -1.73 12.60
C LEU A 188 11.87 -0.40 12.29
N ILE A 189 12.56 0.72 12.58
CA ILE A 189 12.25 2.04 12.04
C ILE A 189 13.38 2.44 11.09
N ASN A 190 13.04 2.72 9.84
CA ASN A 190 13.99 3.03 8.77
C ASN A 190 15.16 2.02 8.69
N GLY A 191 14.82 0.73 8.83
CA GLY A 191 15.77 -0.36 8.71
C GLY A 191 16.72 -0.53 9.89
N LYS A 192 16.43 0.04 11.07
CA LYS A 192 17.27 -0.05 12.26
C LYS A 192 16.48 -0.39 13.53
N ASN A 193 17.07 -1.18 14.37
CA ASN A 193 16.74 -1.40 15.78
C ASN A 193 17.90 -2.16 16.45
N ASN A 194 17.78 -2.43 17.74
CA ASN A 194 18.66 -3.34 18.47
C ASN A 194 17.96 -4.69 18.66
N PHE A 195 18.73 -5.77 18.57
CA PHE A 195 18.29 -7.11 18.91
C PHE A 195 19.14 -7.68 20.04
N ASP A 196 18.51 -8.42 20.94
CA ASP A 196 19.20 -9.14 22.01
C ASP A 196 19.84 -10.42 21.46
N CYS A 197 21.13 -10.37 21.16
CA CYS A 197 21.88 -11.48 20.56
C CYS A 197 21.90 -12.76 21.41
N SER A 198 21.56 -12.70 22.70
CA SER A 198 21.40 -13.88 23.51
C SER A 198 20.26 -14.79 23.08
N LYS A 199 19.29 -14.24 22.34
CA LYS A 199 18.15 -14.94 21.74
C LYS A 199 18.43 -15.51 20.36
N ALA A 200 19.57 -15.16 19.75
CA ALA A 200 19.93 -15.66 18.44
C ALA A 200 20.21 -17.18 18.48
N PRO A 201 19.86 -17.93 17.42
CA PRO A 201 20.19 -19.33 17.31
C PRO A 201 21.70 -19.57 17.44
N PRO A 202 22.16 -20.68 18.08
CA PRO A 202 23.56 -20.98 18.21
C PRO A 202 24.29 -20.97 16.87
N GLY A 203 25.44 -20.29 16.80
CA GLY A 203 26.24 -20.16 15.58
C GLY A 203 25.83 -19.01 14.65
N SER A 204 24.80 -18.25 14.98
CA SER A 204 24.45 -17.04 14.25
C SER A 204 25.51 -15.95 14.42
N LYS A 205 25.69 -15.10 13.42
CA LYS A 205 26.46 -13.86 13.53
C LYS A 205 25.53 -12.76 14.00
N CYS A 206 25.78 -12.25 15.20
CA CYS A 206 24.97 -11.20 15.80
C CYS A 206 25.85 -10.24 16.62
N VAL A 207 25.52 -8.96 16.59
CA VAL A 207 26.19 -7.89 17.33
C VAL A 207 25.13 -7.12 18.11
N ASP A 208 25.26 -7.10 19.43
CA ASP A 208 24.39 -6.28 20.28
C ASP A 208 24.60 -4.79 20.03
N ASN A 209 23.57 -4.00 20.28
CA ASN A 209 23.61 -2.54 20.15
C ASN A 209 23.98 -2.08 18.72
N ALA A 210 23.34 -2.65 17.71
CA ALA A 210 23.53 -2.29 16.30
C ALA A 210 23.19 -0.82 16.01
N GLY A 211 22.40 -0.18 16.86
CA GLY A 211 22.05 1.23 16.83
C GLY A 211 20.61 1.46 16.38
N LEU A 212 20.07 2.57 16.82
CA LEU A 212 18.73 3.04 16.49
C LEU A 212 18.76 4.02 15.32
N ALA A 213 17.66 4.18 14.61
CA ALA A 213 17.48 5.29 13.70
C ALA A 213 17.46 6.62 14.51
N LYS A 214 18.04 7.69 13.94
CA LYS A 214 18.11 9.01 14.57
C LYS A 214 17.51 10.05 13.64
N PHE A 215 16.63 10.89 14.17
CA PHE A 215 15.95 11.96 13.48
C PHE A 215 16.28 13.29 14.14
N GLU A 216 16.84 14.22 13.38
CA GLU A 216 17.29 15.52 13.90
C GLU A 216 16.11 16.50 13.94
N PHE A 217 15.86 17.08 15.11
CA PHE A 217 14.86 18.12 15.32
C PHE A 217 15.50 19.41 15.79
N VAL A 218 15.09 20.51 15.19
CA VAL A 218 15.43 21.87 15.64
C VAL A 218 14.26 22.41 16.43
N LYS A 219 14.54 22.93 17.63
CA LYS A 219 13.50 23.46 18.50
C LYS A 219 12.63 24.50 17.80
N ASP A 220 11.34 24.42 18.03
CA ASP A 220 10.27 25.27 17.50
C ASP A 220 9.97 25.07 15.99
N LYS A 221 10.74 24.27 15.27
CA LYS A 221 10.37 23.85 13.92
C LYS A 221 9.22 22.84 13.91
N LYS A 222 8.54 22.77 12.79
CA LYS A 222 7.48 21.79 12.51
C LYS A 222 7.94 20.81 11.44
N TYR A 223 7.66 19.54 11.66
CA TYR A 223 8.06 18.46 10.78
C TYR A 223 6.83 17.72 10.26
N ARG A 224 6.77 17.50 8.95
CA ARG A 224 5.84 16.55 8.36
C ARG A 224 6.48 15.18 8.37
N LEU A 225 5.98 14.27 9.18
CA LEU A 225 6.40 12.87 9.16
C LEU A 225 5.50 12.08 8.22
N ARG A 226 6.09 11.44 7.22
CA ARG A 226 5.43 10.52 6.28
C ARG A 226 5.65 9.10 6.78
N ILE A 227 4.63 8.55 7.44
CA ILE A 227 4.70 7.27 8.13
C ILE A 227 4.13 6.19 7.23
N ILE A 228 4.90 5.13 6.99
CA ILE A 228 4.57 4.01 6.09
C ILE A 228 4.73 2.71 6.87
N ASN A 229 3.67 1.92 7.00
CA ASN A 229 3.80 0.56 7.54
C ASN A 229 4.08 -0.42 6.38
N THR A 230 5.32 -0.89 6.29
CA THR A 230 5.79 -1.84 5.27
C THR A 230 5.89 -3.27 5.79
N SER A 231 5.21 -3.58 6.90
CA SER A 231 5.22 -4.90 7.52
C SER A 231 4.59 -5.98 6.66
N ALA A 232 4.96 -7.21 6.96
CA ALA A 232 4.31 -8.41 6.43
C ALA A 232 3.03 -8.76 7.17
N PHE A 233 3.03 -8.55 8.49
CA PHE A 233 1.97 -9.04 9.38
C PHE A 233 1.57 -8.04 10.47
N SER A 234 2.52 -7.21 10.95
CA SER A 234 2.32 -6.45 12.17
C SER A 234 1.67 -5.10 11.94
N ALA A 235 0.55 -4.86 12.61
CA ALA A 235 0.04 -3.53 12.83
C ALA A 235 0.75 -2.88 14.03
N PHE A 236 0.86 -1.55 14.01
CA PHE A 236 1.60 -0.79 15.00
C PHE A 236 0.79 0.35 15.60
N PHE A 237 1.21 0.73 16.82
CA PHE A 237 0.84 1.99 17.44
C PHE A 237 2.09 2.89 17.48
N PHE A 238 2.12 3.87 16.57
CA PHE A 238 3.23 4.80 16.46
C PHE A 238 3.03 6.01 17.37
N SER A 239 4.09 6.44 18.07
CA SER A 239 4.07 7.64 18.89
C SER A 239 5.47 8.24 19.05
N ILE A 240 5.52 9.50 19.50
CA ILE A 240 6.76 10.15 19.94
C ILE A 240 6.53 10.62 21.38
N ASP A 241 7.48 10.30 22.27
CA ASP A 241 7.37 10.70 23.67
C ASP A 241 7.17 12.22 23.80
N LYS A 242 6.14 12.62 24.55
CA LYS A 242 5.77 14.02 24.84
C LYS A 242 5.37 14.87 23.63
N HIS A 243 5.26 14.33 22.42
CA HIS A 243 4.84 15.09 21.26
C HIS A 243 3.47 14.64 20.78
N ASP A 244 2.57 15.61 20.65
CA ASP A 244 1.33 15.42 19.90
C ASP A 244 1.61 15.43 18.41
N MET A 245 0.74 14.79 17.65
CA MET A 245 0.76 14.70 16.20
C MET A 245 -0.58 15.19 15.63
N GLU A 246 -0.55 15.85 14.48
CA GLU A 246 -1.75 16.23 13.73
C GLU A 246 -1.77 15.49 12.41
N VAL A 247 -2.68 14.53 12.24
CA VAL A 247 -2.88 13.83 10.96
C VAL A 247 -3.39 14.82 9.92
N ILE A 248 -2.77 14.84 8.74
CA ILE A 248 -3.10 15.70 7.60
C ILE A 248 -3.29 14.93 6.30
N GLU A 249 -2.92 13.66 6.26
CA GLU A 249 -2.99 12.80 5.08
C GLU A 249 -3.19 11.34 5.51
N ALA A 250 -4.02 10.61 4.77
CA ALA A 250 -4.16 9.16 4.85
C ALA A 250 -4.12 8.56 3.44
N ASP A 251 -3.25 7.59 3.19
CA ASP A 251 -3.05 6.88 1.90
C ASP A 251 -2.95 7.81 0.67
N GLY A 252 -2.18 8.92 0.80
CA GLY A 252 -1.97 9.87 -0.27
C GLY A 252 -3.07 10.92 -0.45
N LEU A 253 -4.06 10.97 0.43
CA LEU A 253 -5.18 11.90 0.37
C LEU A 253 -5.19 12.84 1.58
N TYR A 254 -5.34 14.13 1.33
CA TYR A 254 -5.39 15.13 2.39
C TYR A 254 -6.64 15.01 3.26
N THR A 255 -6.44 15.16 4.57
CA THR A 255 -7.52 15.15 5.56
C THR A 255 -7.60 16.47 6.31
N LYS A 256 -8.77 16.77 6.87
CA LYS A 256 -8.87 17.77 7.94
C LYS A 256 -8.00 17.29 9.11
N ARG A 257 -7.43 18.24 9.86
CA ARG A 257 -6.53 17.93 10.97
C ARG A 257 -7.22 17.08 12.02
N ASN A 258 -6.57 16.01 12.40
CA ASN A 258 -6.98 15.17 13.53
C ASN A 258 -5.82 15.08 14.52
N LYS A 259 -5.99 15.66 15.71
CA LYS A 259 -4.96 15.68 16.75
C LYS A 259 -4.96 14.37 17.51
N ILE A 260 -3.80 13.74 17.58
CA ILE A 260 -3.55 12.46 18.26
C ILE A 260 -2.19 12.51 18.95
N HIS A 261 -1.95 11.62 19.90
CA HIS A 261 -0.61 11.37 20.46
C HIS A 261 -0.10 9.96 20.14
N ARG A 262 -0.99 9.07 19.67
CA ARG A 262 -0.66 7.73 19.21
C ARG A 262 -1.44 7.44 17.93
N LEU A 263 -0.74 6.94 16.91
CA LEU A 263 -1.30 6.61 15.60
C LEU A 263 -1.38 5.08 15.45
N PRO A 264 -2.57 4.48 15.48
CA PRO A 264 -2.72 3.10 15.00
C PRO A 264 -2.53 3.08 13.47
N ILE A 265 -1.69 2.18 12.99
CA ILE A 265 -1.37 2.04 11.57
C ILE A 265 -1.24 0.56 11.19
N ASN A 266 -2.14 0.08 10.35
CA ASN A 266 -2.13 -1.30 9.88
C ASN A 266 -1.18 -1.48 8.68
N VAL A 267 -0.95 -2.73 8.30
CA VAL A 267 -0.07 -3.09 7.18
C VAL A 267 -0.49 -2.36 5.91
N ALA A 268 0.50 -1.83 5.20
CA ALA A 268 0.39 -1.08 3.95
C ALA A 268 -0.28 0.29 4.03
N GLN A 269 -0.78 0.71 5.17
CA GLN A 269 -1.33 2.05 5.37
C GLN A 269 -0.23 3.10 5.44
N ARG A 270 -0.58 4.33 5.05
CA ARG A 270 0.30 5.50 5.16
C ARG A 270 -0.46 6.66 5.78
N TYR A 271 0.27 7.42 6.58
CA TYR A 271 -0.22 8.68 7.12
C TYR A 271 0.87 9.74 7.06
N SER A 272 0.47 10.99 6.84
CA SER A 272 1.33 12.13 7.16
C SER A 272 0.81 12.84 8.38
N VAL A 273 1.72 13.16 9.30
CA VAL A 273 1.39 13.93 10.50
C VAL A 273 2.31 15.15 10.61
N ILE A 274 1.80 16.25 11.15
CA ILE A 274 2.63 17.39 11.56
C ILE A 274 2.97 17.23 13.05
N VAL A 275 4.26 17.35 13.34
CA VAL A 275 4.82 17.35 14.69
C VAL A 275 5.54 18.67 14.92
N THR A 276 5.23 19.34 16.04
CA THR A 276 5.96 20.54 16.45
C THR A 276 7.05 20.18 17.45
N ALA A 277 8.30 20.57 17.18
CA ALA A 277 9.43 20.37 18.08
C ALA A 277 9.39 21.36 19.26
N ASN A 278 8.36 21.28 20.08
CA ASN A 278 8.07 22.26 21.15
C ASN A 278 8.55 21.84 22.54
N GLN A 279 9.30 20.74 22.63
CA GLN A 279 9.80 20.23 23.90
C GLN A 279 11.14 20.86 24.29
N PRO A 280 11.61 20.75 25.54
CA PRO A 280 12.98 21.10 25.91
C PRO A 280 14.02 20.42 25.03
N VAL A 281 15.18 21.06 24.82
CA VAL A 281 16.30 20.45 24.09
C VAL A 281 16.79 19.22 24.84
N ASP A 282 16.51 18.05 24.31
CA ASP A 282 16.82 16.72 24.87
C ASP A 282 16.65 15.66 23.76
N ASN A 283 16.81 14.39 24.11
CA ASN A 283 16.51 13.25 23.27
C ASN A 283 15.18 12.62 23.66
N TYR A 284 14.36 12.26 22.67
CA TYR A 284 13.07 11.62 22.88
C TYR A 284 12.99 10.30 22.14
N ILE A 285 12.22 9.35 22.64
CA ILE A 285 11.96 8.11 21.94
C ILE A 285 10.82 8.31 20.95
N MET A 286 11.08 8.00 19.68
CA MET A 286 10.08 7.66 18.68
C MET A 286 9.89 6.16 18.77
N ARG A 287 8.66 5.71 18.98
CA ARG A 287 8.36 4.29 19.18
C ARG A 287 7.30 3.77 18.23
N SER A 288 7.39 2.49 17.95
CA SER A 288 6.35 1.72 17.29
C SER A 288 6.06 0.50 18.17
N GLU A 289 4.86 0.46 18.74
CA GLU A 289 4.44 -0.62 19.63
C GLU A 289 3.68 -1.65 18.80
N PHE A 290 3.99 -2.92 18.96
CA PHE A 290 3.24 -3.99 18.31
C PHE A 290 1.80 -4.06 18.83
N GLN A 291 0.90 -4.58 18.01
CA GLN A 291 -0.44 -4.94 18.46
C GLN A 291 -0.39 -5.89 19.66
N LYS A 292 -1.39 -5.84 20.53
CA LYS A 292 -1.39 -6.55 21.84
C LYS A 292 -1.14 -8.07 21.76
N THR A 293 -1.46 -8.69 20.64
CA THR A 293 -1.26 -10.13 20.42
C THR A 293 0.21 -10.53 20.22
N ILE A 294 1.08 -9.54 19.94
CA ILE A 294 2.51 -9.73 19.71
C ILE A 294 3.26 -9.25 20.95
N ASN A 295 3.83 -10.19 21.70
CA ASN A 295 4.62 -9.87 22.90
C ASN A 295 6.11 -9.71 22.56
N LEU A 296 6.44 -8.58 21.91
CA LEU A 296 7.81 -8.19 21.60
C LEU A 296 8.14 -6.82 22.22
N PRO A 297 9.45 -6.54 22.42
CA PRO A 297 9.90 -5.21 22.81
C PRO A 297 9.45 -4.14 21.79
N ASN A 298 9.16 -2.92 22.28
CA ASN A 298 8.84 -1.80 21.42
C ASN A 298 10.01 -1.47 20.49
N ILE A 299 9.68 -1.17 19.24
CA ILE A 299 10.63 -0.68 18.27
C ILE A 299 10.91 0.78 18.60
N LYS A 300 12.19 1.16 18.61
CA LYS A 300 12.63 2.49 19.04
C LYS A 300 13.48 3.18 17.98
N ALA A 301 13.35 4.51 17.93
CA ALA A 301 14.25 5.42 17.25
C ALA A 301 14.43 6.67 18.14
N ILE A 302 15.45 7.47 17.84
CA ILE A 302 15.79 8.66 18.61
C ILE A 302 15.35 9.91 17.84
N VAL A 303 14.53 10.76 18.46
CA VAL A 303 14.34 12.15 18.07
C VAL A 303 15.34 12.98 18.86
N HIS A 304 16.36 13.47 18.18
CA HIS A 304 17.46 14.24 18.73
C HIS A 304 17.22 15.73 18.46
N TYR A 305 17.11 16.52 19.51
CA TYR A 305 17.04 17.97 19.37
C TYR A 305 18.44 18.55 19.19
N GLU A 306 18.59 19.46 18.25
CA GLU A 306 19.84 20.17 18.03
C GLU A 306 20.36 20.79 19.36
N GLY A 307 21.59 20.43 19.75
CA GLY A 307 22.22 20.85 21.02
C GLY A 307 21.93 19.91 22.19
N ALA A 308 21.16 18.85 22.02
CA ALA A 308 21.04 17.80 23.02
C ALA A 308 22.34 16.98 23.14
N PRO A 309 22.64 16.36 24.30
CA PRO A 309 23.76 15.45 24.41
C PRO A 309 23.59 14.23 23.51
N ASP A 310 24.70 13.69 23.03
CA ASP A 310 24.70 12.47 22.21
C ASP A 310 24.47 11.27 23.17
N ASP A 311 23.22 10.86 23.29
CA ASP A 311 22.80 9.75 24.16
C ASP A 311 22.22 8.62 23.29
N PRO A 312 22.86 7.46 23.22
CA PRO A 312 22.37 6.33 22.43
C PRO A 312 21.11 5.67 23.02
N GLU A 313 20.82 5.91 24.31
CA GLU A 313 19.66 5.37 25.01
C GLU A 313 18.95 6.46 25.83
N PRO A 314 18.18 7.34 25.16
CA PRO A 314 17.45 8.38 25.88
C PRO A 314 16.41 7.77 26.83
N LYS A 315 16.07 8.54 27.87
CA LYS A 315 15.11 8.12 28.90
C LYS A 315 13.76 7.77 28.24
N ASP A 316 13.31 6.56 28.48
CA ASP A 316 12.02 6.04 28.05
C ASP A 316 10.88 6.71 28.83
N ASN A 317 9.93 7.30 28.15
CA ASN A 317 8.81 8.03 28.75
C ASN A 317 7.54 7.87 27.88
N PRO A 318 7.03 6.63 27.74
CA PRO A 318 5.87 6.35 26.89
C PRO A 318 4.60 7.03 27.41
N TRP A 319 3.63 7.23 26.54
CA TRP A 319 2.29 7.62 26.90
C TRP A 319 1.66 6.57 27.82
N SER A 320 0.95 7.02 28.86
CA SER A 320 0.44 6.16 29.92
C SER A 320 -0.92 5.51 29.64
N ASP A 321 -1.60 5.92 28.57
CA ASP A 321 -2.88 5.35 28.16
C ASP A 321 -2.73 3.93 27.60
N SER A 322 -3.77 3.14 27.74
CA SER A 322 -3.80 1.77 27.21
C SER A 322 -3.91 1.78 25.69
N LEU A 323 -3.24 0.83 25.02
CA LEU A 323 -3.45 0.54 23.61
C LEU A 323 -4.91 0.11 23.37
N THR A 324 -5.51 0.63 22.32
CA THR A 324 -6.82 0.15 21.86
C THR A 324 -6.71 -1.28 21.32
N GLU A 325 -7.82 -1.98 21.18
CA GLU A 325 -7.84 -3.27 20.49
C GLU A 325 -7.82 -3.12 18.97
N TYR A 326 -8.26 -1.97 18.50
CA TYR A 326 -8.33 -1.60 17.10
C TYR A 326 -6.99 -1.04 16.62
N VAL A 327 -6.51 -1.56 15.52
CA VAL A 327 -5.26 -1.10 14.88
C VAL A 327 -5.54 -0.37 13.58
N ASP A 328 -6.62 0.37 13.51
CA ASP A 328 -6.88 1.37 12.48
C ASP A 328 -7.36 2.67 13.13
N LEU A 329 -7.00 3.80 12.53
CA LEU A 329 -7.53 5.07 12.99
C LEU A 329 -9.01 5.16 12.58
N ASP A 330 -9.89 5.45 13.54
CA ASP A 330 -11.33 5.46 13.31
C ASP A 330 -11.68 6.35 12.09
N HIS A 331 -12.22 5.73 11.06
CA HIS A 331 -12.61 6.40 9.81
C HIS A 331 -13.63 7.53 10.03
N LYS A 332 -14.41 7.46 11.11
CA LYS A 332 -15.36 8.53 11.48
C LYS A 332 -14.63 9.81 11.94
N THR A 333 -13.39 9.70 12.42
CA THR A 333 -12.56 10.85 12.83
C THR A 333 -11.72 11.40 11.67
N LEU A 334 -11.56 10.64 10.60
CA LEU A 334 -10.85 11.05 9.39
C LEU A 334 -11.83 11.69 8.41
N GLN A 335 -11.71 12.98 8.21
CA GLN A 335 -12.54 13.71 7.25
C GLN A 335 -11.67 14.16 6.07
N PRO A 336 -12.12 13.99 4.82
CA PRO A 336 -11.44 14.58 3.67
C PRO A 336 -11.25 16.10 3.86
N LEU A 337 -10.13 16.63 3.38
CA LEU A 337 -9.88 18.09 3.44
C LEU A 337 -10.92 18.83 2.60
N GLU A 338 -11.16 18.36 1.39
CA GLU A 338 -12.18 18.86 0.48
C GLU A 338 -13.42 17.97 0.56
N GLU A 339 -14.60 18.59 0.64
CA GLU A 339 -15.86 17.85 0.62
C GLU A 339 -16.13 17.28 -0.77
N GLU A 340 -16.41 16.00 -0.84
CA GLU A 340 -16.73 15.31 -2.09
C GLU A 340 -18.12 14.66 -2.01
N LYS A 341 -18.95 14.99 -2.99
CA LYS A 341 -20.22 14.27 -3.15
C LYS A 341 -19.95 12.92 -3.80
N ILE A 342 -20.14 11.86 -3.06
CA ILE A 342 -19.99 10.52 -3.61
C ILE A 342 -21.19 10.15 -4.51
N PRO A 343 -20.96 9.46 -5.64
CA PRO A 343 -22.03 9.02 -6.51
C PRO A 343 -22.85 7.89 -5.85
N GLU A 344 -24.10 7.74 -6.26
CA GLU A 344 -24.94 6.63 -5.81
C GLU A 344 -24.48 5.31 -6.41
N SER A 345 -24.56 4.23 -5.63
CA SER A 345 -24.17 2.89 -6.07
C SER A 345 -25.12 2.34 -7.14
N THR A 346 -24.55 1.76 -8.17
CA THR A 346 -25.29 1.06 -9.24
C THR A 346 -25.20 -0.46 -9.15
N LYS A 347 -24.20 -0.97 -8.40
CA LYS A 347 -23.99 -2.39 -8.13
C LYS A 347 -23.56 -2.60 -6.68
N LYS A 348 -24.01 -3.70 -6.09
CA LYS A 348 -23.60 -4.12 -4.74
C LYS A 348 -23.17 -5.58 -4.76
N PHE A 349 -22.05 -5.86 -4.10
CA PHE A 349 -21.53 -7.20 -3.86
C PHE A 349 -21.32 -7.40 -2.36
N GLU A 350 -21.62 -8.60 -1.90
CA GLU A 350 -21.35 -9.04 -0.54
C GLU A 350 -20.39 -10.22 -0.55
N PHE A 351 -19.36 -10.15 0.27
CA PHE A 351 -18.29 -11.12 0.36
C PHE A 351 -18.14 -11.59 1.79
N LYS A 352 -18.26 -12.88 1.99
CA LYS A 352 -17.96 -13.53 3.25
C LYS A 352 -16.54 -14.07 3.20
N ILE A 353 -15.72 -13.62 4.15
CA ILE A 353 -14.35 -14.08 4.36
C ILE A 353 -14.36 -15.17 5.40
N ASP A 354 -13.77 -16.30 5.07
CA ASP A 354 -13.76 -17.49 5.90
C ASP A 354 -12.42 -18.23 5.80
N PHE A 355 -12.07 -18.99 6.83
CA PHE A 355 -10.83 -19.75 6.88
C PHE A 355 -11.07 -21.18 7.29
N HIS A 356 -10.71 -22.12 6.45
CA HIS A 356 -10.79 -23.54 6.82
C HIS A 356 -9.66 -24.38 6.22
N LYS A 357 -9.45 -25.55 6.81
CA LYS A 357 -8.47 -26.51 6.32
C LYS A 357 -8.98 -27.15 5.03
N ASN A 358 -8.11 -27.18 4.04
CA ASN A 358 -8.34 -27.99 2.85
C ASN A 358 -8.18 -29.50 3.16
N SER A 359 -8.37 -30.34 2.13
CA SER A 359 -8.21 -31.80 2.25
C SER A 359 -6.82 -32.27 2.68
N THR A 360 -5.80 -31.44 2.56
CA THR A 360 -4.42 -31.72 2.99
C THR A 360 -4.09 -31.17 4.38
N GLY A 361 -5.08 -30.58 5.08
CA GLY A 361 -4.91 -29.99 6.41
C GLY A 361 -4.35 -28.57 6.42
N VAL A 362 -4.07 -27.98 5.25
CA VAL A 362 -3.61 -26.61 5.10
C VAL A 362 -4.79 -25.66 5.23
N VAL A 363 -4.71 -24.70 6.13
CA VAL A 363 -5.72 -23.64 6.24
C VAL A 363 -5.62 -22.73 5.01
N LYS A 364 -6.76 -22.46 4.40
CA LYS A 364 -6.90 -21.53 3.27
C LYS A 364 -7.97 -20.51 3.56
N ALA A 365 -7.80 -19.38 2.93
CA ALA A 365 -8.77 -18.33 2.91
C ALA A 365 -9.79 -18.55 1.79
N PHE A 366 -11.03 -18.26 2.09
CA PHE A 366 -12.14 -18.37 1.17
C PHE A 366 -12.92 -17.08 1.12
N LEU A 367 -13.37 -16.76 -0.07
CA LEU A 367 -14.34 -15.72 -0.32
C LEU A 367 -15.57 -16.37 -0.93
N ASN A 368 -16.71 -16.25 -0.26
CA ASN A 368 -17.94 -16.91 -0.69
C ASN A 368 -17.69 -18.39 -1.06
N ASN A 369 -16.96 -19.12 -0.23
CA ASN A 369 -16.56 -20.53 -0.42
C ASN A 369 -15.60 -20.80 -1.60
N SER A 370 -15.05 -19.80 -2.26
CA SER A 370 -14.03 -19.93 -3.29
C SER A 370 -12.66 -19.47 -2.78
N SER A 371 -11.63 -20.29 -3.01
CA SER A 371 -10.24 -19.90 -2.73
C SER A 371 -9.52 -19.65 -4.05
N TYR A 372 -8.82 -18.51 -4.15
CA TYR A 372 -8.05 -18.17 -5.35
C TYR A 372 -6.94 -19.20 -5.63
N ILE A 373 -6.83 -19.61 -6.88
CA ILE A 373 -5.76 -20.49 -7.35
C ILE A 373 -5.07 -19.79 -8.54
N PRO A 374 -3.85 -19.27 -8.32
CA PRO A 374 -3.11 -18.64 -9.40
C PRO A 374 -2.72 -19.65 -10.48
N ASP A 375 -2.94 -19.29 -11.73
CA ASP A 375 -2.41 -20.04 -12.89
C ASP A 375 -1.17 -19.31 -13.41
N ILE A 376 0.00 -19.70 -12.90
CA ILE A 376 1.28 -19.08 -13.22
C ILE A 376 1.69 -19.23 -14.70
N ASN A 377 1.18 -20.25 -15.40
CA ASN A 377 1.48 -20.48 -16.80
C ASN A 377 0.59 -19.65 -17.74
N PHE A 378 -0.63 -19.34 -17.28
CA PHE A 378 -1.61 -18.59 -18.04
C PHE A 378 -2.31 -17.58 -17.12
N PRO A 379 -1.66 -16.46 -16.81
CA PRO A 379 -2.24 -15.41 -15.97
C PRO A 379 -3.62 -15.00 -16.49
N THR A 380 -4.53 -14.64 -15.57
CA THR A 380 -5.92 -14.27 -15.91
C THR A 380 -5.98 -13.19 -16.98
N LEU A 381 -5.12 -12.19 -16.90
CA LEU A 381 -5.04 -11.11 -17.87
C LEU A 381 -4.62 -11.62 -19.27
N ASP A 382 -3.66 -12.56 -19.36
CA ASP A 382 -3.27 -13.19 -20.64
C ASP A 382 -4.42 -13.98 -21.27
N LYS A 383 -5.23 -14.68 -20.45
CA LYS A 383 -6.44 -15.36 -20.91
C LYS A 383 -7.45 -14.38 -21.51
N ILE A 384 -7.65 -13.25 -20.83
CA ILE A 384 -8.55 -12.20 -21.27
C ILE A 384 -8.10 -11.63 -22.62
N PHE A 385 -6.85 -11.20 -22.74
CA PHE A 385 -6.31 -10.66 -23.99
C PHE A 385 -6.37 -11.67 -25.14
N LYS A 386 -6.17 -12.93 -24.85
CA LYS A 386 -6.27 -13.99 -25.86
C LYS A 386 -7.70 -14.46 -26.11
N LYS A 387 -8.70 -13.80 -25.51
CA LYS A 387 -10.13 -14.18 -25.57
C LYS A 387 -10.35 -15.66 -25.23
N LYS A 388 -9.56 -16.19 -24.30
CA LYS A 388 -9.70 -17.55 -23.79
C LYS A 388 -10.67 -17.55 -22.62
N SER A 389 -11.51 -18.59 -22.57
CA SER A 389 -12.36 -18.82 -21.39
C SER A 389 -11.49 -19.13 -20.17
N PHE A 390 -11.91 -18.68 -19.01
CA PHE A 390 -11.34 -19.04 -17.72
C PHE A 390 -12.49 -19.29 -16.72
N ASN A 391 -12.19 -20.04 -15.68
CA ASN A 391 -13.15 -20.27 -14.63
C ASN A 391 -13.16 -19.06 -13.68
N GLU A 392 -14.17 -18.22 -13.77
CA GLU A 392 -14.33 -17.01 -12.96
C GLU A 392 -14.38 -17.33 -11.46
N THR A 393 -15.02 -18.44 -11.08
CA THR A 393 -15.11 -18.87 -9.69
C THR A 393 -13.75 -19.23 -9.12
N SER A 394 -12.93 -20.02 -9.81
CA SER A 394 -11.59 -20.41 -9.33
C SER A 394 -10.59 -19.25 -9.38
N ALA A 395 -10.82 -18.27 -10.24
CA ALA A 395 -10.04 -17.04 -10.33
C ALA A 395 -10.57 -15.95 -9.37
N ASN A 396 -11.70 -16.20 -8.68
CA ASN A 396 -12.41 -15.16 -7.91
C ASN A 396 -12.54 -13.85 -8.72
N ALA A 397 -12.91 -13.97 -9.99
CA ALA A 397 -12.92 -12.85 -10.92
C ALA A 397 -14.31 -12.24 -11.02
N TYR A 398 -14.39 -10.92 -10.91
CA TYR A 398 -15.62 -10.13 -11.05
C TYR A 398 -15.46 -9.18 -12.22
N ILE A 399 -16.39 -9.25 -13.18
CA ILE A 399 -16.29 -8.51 -14.43
C ILE A 399 -17.20 -7.28 -14.38
N PHE A 400 -16.64 -6.14 -14.72
CA PHE A 400 -17.35 -4.87 -14.94
C PHE A 400 -17.18 -4.48 -16.41
N ASP A 401 -18.27 -4.37 -17.13
CA ASP A 401 -18.31 -4.16 -18.58
C ASP A 401 -18.66 -2.72 -18.96
N LYS A 402 -18.93 -1.87 -17.98
CA LYS A 402 -19.26 -0.46 -18.19
C LYS A 402 -18.29 0.46 -17.46
N ASP A 403 -17.87 1.51 -18.16
CA ASP A 403 -17.10 2.60 -17.61
C ASP A 403 -17.94 3.42 -16.61
N GLY A 404 -17.37 3.71 -15.46
CA GLY A 404 -18.02 4.56 -14.47
C GLY A 404 -19.14 3.88 -13.67
N GLU A 405 -19.20 2.54 -13.63
CA GLU A 405 -20.10 1.87 -12.67
C GLU A 405 -19.66 2.19 -11.25
N VAL A 406 -20.62 2.56 -10.42
CA VAL A 406 -20.40 2.82 -9.00
C VAL A 406 -20.72 1.56 -8.22
N VAL A 407 -19.70 1.02 -7.56
CA VAL A 407 -19.74 -0.31 -6.98
C VAL A 407 -19.57 -0.25 -5.47
N ASP A 408 -20.53 -0.84 -4.75
CA ASP A 408 -20.41 -1.12 -3.33
C ASP A 408 -19.91 -2.55 -3.13
N MET A 409 -18.90 -2.70 -2.28
CA MET A 409 -18.43 -3.99 -1.83
C MET A 409 -18.50 -4.07 -0.30
N TYR A 410 -19.21 -5.06 0.19
CA TYR A 410 -19.35 -5.37 1.61
C TYR A 410 -18.55 -6.62 1.91
N PHE A 411 -17.59 -6.50 2.81
CA PHE A 411 -16.78 -7.63 3.26
C PHE A 411 -17.13 -7.96 4.70
N ILE A 412 -17.50 -9.20 4.95
CA ILE A 412 -17.87 -9.73 6.26
C ILE A 412 -16.81 -10.73 6.66
N ASN A 413 -16.11 -10.45 7.74
CA ASN A 413 -15.03 -11.27 8.27
C ASN A 413 -15.53 -12.20 9.36
N SER A 414 -15.43 -13.52 9.15
CA SER A 414 -15.76 -14.55 10.14
C SER A 414 -14.56 -14.96 11.01
N ASP A 415 -13.37 -14.44 10.73
CA ASP A 415 -12.14 -14.71 11.48
C ASP A 415 -12.05 -13.84 12.74
N ASP A 416 -11.33 -14.33 13.74
CA ASP A 416 -11.03 -13.61 14.97
C ASP A 416 -9.83 -12.65 14.85
N GLY A 417 -9.20 -12.59 13.68
CA GLY A 417 -8.18 -11.64 13.27
C GLY A 417 -8.75 -10.52 12.39
N GLU A 418 -8.06 -9.38 12.37
CA GLU A 418 -8.35 -8.27 11.48
C GLU A 418 -7.58 -8.40 10.15
N HIS A 419 -8.13 -7.83 9.08
CA HIS A 419 -7.53 -7.94 7.74
C HIS A 419 -7.48 -6.59 7.01
N PRO A 420 -6.29 -5.98 6.78
CA PRO A 420 -6.14 -4.81 5.93
C PRO A 420 -6.28 -5.21 4.45
N PHE A 421 -7.37 -4.78 3.83
CA PHE A 421 -7.64 -5.05 2.41
C PHE A 421 -7.20 -3.89 1.55
N HIS A 422 -6.47 -4.21 0.48
CA HIS A 422 -5.95 -3.28 -0.50
C HIS A 422 -6.57 -3.54 -1.88
N ILE A 423 -6.86 -2.47 -2.61
CA ILE A 423 -7.29 -2.51 -4.02
C ILE A 423 -6.22 -1.90 -4.90
N HIS A 424 -5.70 -2.68 -5.83
CA HIS A 424 -4.78 -2.20 -6.86
C HIS A 424 -5.49 -1.27 -7.85
N GLY A 425 -4.84 -0.20 -8.23
CA GLY A 425 -5.31 0.69 -9.30
C GLY A 425 -6.51 1.55 -8.97
N TYR A 426 -7.00 1.54 -7.73
CA TYR A 426 -8.17 2.28 -7.27
C TYR A 426 -7.97 2.90 -5.90
N GLN A 427 -8.73 3.94 -5.66
CA GLN A 427 -9.07 4.44 -4.34
C GLN A 427 -10.56 4.22 -4.11
N PHE A 428 -10.96 3.94 -2.89
CA PHE A 428 -12.34 3.68 -2.51
C PHE A 428 -12.75 4.51 -1.29
N TRP A 429 -13.99 4.90 -1.23
CA TRP A 429 -14.60 5.49 -0.04
C TRP A 429 -14.89 4.41 0.99
N VAL A 430 -14.52 4.64 2.24
CA VAL A 430 -14.90 3.78 3.37
C VAL A 430 -16.24 4.25 3.90
N LEU A 431 -17.30 3.54 3.53
CA LEU A 431 -18.66 3.88 3.96
C LEU A 431 -18.89 3.58 5.43
N GLY A 432 -18.23 2.56 5.97
CA GLY A 432 -18.35 2.20 7.38
C GLY A 432 -17.67 0.88 7.70
N THR A 433 -17.43 0.70 8.99
CA THR A 433 -16.95 -0.55 9.61
C THR A 433 -17.77 -0.85 10.84
N GLY A 434 -17.89 -2.11 11.21
CA GLY A 434 -18.63 -2.52 12.40
C GLY A 434 -18.36 -3.97 12.79
N ASN A 435 -18.93 -4.38 13.90
CA ASN A 435 -18.83 -5.75 14.40
C ASN A 435 -20.05 -6.59 13.96
N GLY A 436 -19.88 -7.92 13.95
CA GLY A 436 -20.95 -8.88 13.61
C GLY A 436 -20.87 -9.38 12.17
N ASP A 437 -21.82 -10.24 11.85
CA ASP A 437 -21.86 -11.03 10.62
C ASP A 437 -22.73 -10.41 9.51
N LYS A 438 -23.10 -9.15 9.66
CA LYS A 438 -23.93 -8.40 8.72
C LYS A 438 -23.63 -6.91 8.75
N VAL A 439 -23.57 -6.30 7.58
CA VAL A 439 -23.44 -4.84 7.44
C VAL A 439 -24.71 -4.16 7.94
N ASP A 440 -24.57 -3.19 8.82
CA ASP A 440 -25.68 -2.28 9.17
C ASP A 440 -25.70 -1.10 8.21
N GLU A 441 -26.61 -1.16 7.24
CA GLU A 441 -26.72 -0.13 6.21
C GLU A 441 -27.17 1.23 6.78
N ASN A 442 -27.73 1.30 7.99
CA ASN A 442 -28.10 2.56 8.63
C ASN A 442 -26.91 3.30 9.22
N GLU A 443 -25.78 2.60 9.45
CA GLU A 443 -24.55 3.19 9.95
C GLU A 443 -23.59 3.64 8.83
N LEU A 444 -23.95 3.44 7.56
CA LEU A 444 -23.09 3.80 6.44
C LEU A 444 -23.03 5.32 6.25
N ASN A 445 -21.81 5.85 6.21
CA ASN A 445 -21.55 7.24 5.85
C ASN A 445 -21.53 7.38 4.33
N THR A 446 -22.60 7.91 3.74
CA THR A 446 -22.67 8.24 2.33
C THR A 446 -22.48 9.75 2.07
N HIS A 447 -22.17 10.50 3.13
CA HIS A 447 -21.92 11.93 3.05
C HIS A 447 -20.46 12.22 3.43
N ASN A 448 -19.63 12.48 2.43
CA ASN A 448 -18.22 12.83 2.59
C ASN A 448 -17.37 11.81 3.39
N PRO A 449 -17.44 10.50 3.09
CA PRO A 449 -16.56 9.51 3.73
C PRO A 449 -15.11 9.65 3.26
N ILE A 450 -14.17 9.21 4.09
CA ILE A 450 -12.75 9.19 3.72
C ILE A 450 -12.49 8.22 2.57
N LYS A 451 -11.60 8.61 1.63
CA LYS A 451 -11.02 7.69 0.64
C LYS A 451 -9.75 7.05 1.17
N ARG A 452 -9.53 5.80 0.77
CA ARG A 452 -8.31 5.04 1.04
C ARG A 452 -8.02 4.10 -0.14
N ASP A 453 -6.85 3.48 -0.14
CA ASP A 453 -6.56 2.30 -0.96
C ASP A 453 -6.37 1.04 -0.11
N THR A 454 -6.18 1.21 1.20
CA THR A 454 -6.01 0.12 2.17
C THR A 454 -6.81 0.41 3.44
N ALA A 455 -7.76 -0.46 3.78
CA ALA A 455 -8.59 -0.32 4.97
C ALA A 455 -8.79 -1.65 5.68
N THR A 456 -8.86 -1.59 7.02
CA THR A 456 -8.94 -2.77 7.87
C THR A 456 -10.37 -3.28 7.97
N ILE A 457 -10.58 -4.56 7.72
CA ILE A 457 -11.80 -5.29 8.07
C ILE A 457 -11.62 -5.77 9.50
N PRO A 458 -12.49 -5.37 10.44
CA PRO A 458 -12.36 -5.77 11.84
C PRO A 458 -12.45 -7.28 12.06
N ALA A 459 -11.85 -7.77 13.12
CA ALA A 459 -12.04 -9.12 13.62
C ALA A 459 -13.52 -9.37 13.90
N SER A 460 -14.07 -10.50 13.41
CA SER A 460 -15.49 -10.84 13.54
C SER A 460 -16.44 -9.69 13.20
N GLY A 461 -16.10 -8.94 12.15
CA GLY A 461 -16.79 -7.71 11.79
C GLY A 461 -16.89 -7.50 10.29
N TRP A 462 -17.17 -6.28 9.88
CA TRP A 462 -17.41 -5.94 8.49
C TRP A 462 -16.85 -4.58 8.10
N ILE A 463 -16.61 -4.41 6.80
CA ILE A 463 -16.37 -3.13 6.14
C ILE A 463 -17.26 -2.99 4.90
N ALA A 464 -17.76 -1.77 4.67
CA ALA A 464 -18.44 -1.40 3.44
C ALA A 464 -17.61 -0.33 2.71
N ILE A 465 -17.30 -0.57 1.46
CA ILE A 465 -16.52 0.34 0.62
C ILE A 465 -17.26 0.64 -0.68
N ARG A 466 -16.95 1.80 -1.29
CA ARG A 466 -17.47 2.22 -2.61
C ARG A 466 -16.34 2.72 -3.49
N PHE A 467 -16.35 2.36 -4.77
CA PHE A 467 -15.43 2.91 -5.76
C PHE A 467 -16.13 3.08 -7.11
N VAL A 468 -15.47 3.79 -8.03
CA VAL A 468 -15.95 3.97 -9.41
C VAL A 468 -15.04 3.17 -10.34
N SER A 469 -15.63 2.36 -11.21
CA SER A 469 -14.91 1.55 -12.19
C SER A 469 -14.46 2.40 -13.39
N ASP A 470 -13.44 3.25 -13.19
CA ASP A 470 -12.94 4.22 -14.19
C ASP A 470 -11.48 3.96 -14.63
N ASN A 471 -10.88 2.85 -14.18
CA ASN A 471 -9.51 2.48 -14.53
C ASN A 471 -9.47 1.09 -15.17
N PRO A 472 -9.54 1.00 -16.53
CA PRO A 472 -9.59 -0.27 -17.25
C PRO A 472 -8.37 -1.14 -16.97
N GLY A 473 -8.59 -2.43 -16.70
CA GLY A 473 -7.51 -3.37 -16.42
C GLY A 473 -7.96 -4.61 -15.67
N ALA A 474 -6.98 -5.39 -15.20
CA ALA A 474 -7.18 -6.47 -14.24
C ALA A 474 -6.50 -6.05 -12.93
N TRP A 475 -7.29 -5.85 -11.91
CA TRP A 475 -6.83 -5.29 -10.65
C TRP A 475 -7.08 -6.26 -9.50
N GLY A 476 -6.07 -6.44 -8.65
CA GLY A 476 -6.18 -7.30 -7.48
C GLY A 476 -6.86 -6.57 -6.32
N ILE A 477 -7.72 -7.30 -5.59
CA ILE A 477 -8.11 -6.94 -4.22
C ILE A 477 -7.61 -8.06 -3.33
N HIS A 478 -6.88 -7.71 -2.28
CA HIS A 478 -6.34 -8.72 -1.37
C HIS A 478 -6.11 -8.20 0.04
N CYS A 479 -6.09 -9.11 1.01
CA CYS A 479 -5.53 -8.82 2.32
C CYS A 479 -4.03 -8.56 2.17
N HIS A 480 -3.53 -7.50 2.78
CA HIS A 480 -2.13 -7.15 2.70
C HIS A 480 -1.28 -7.84 3.78
N MET A 481 -1.89 -8.39 4.81
CA MET A 481 -1.19 -9.29 5.73
C MET A 481 -0.82 -10.58 5.00
N ILE A 482 0.47 -10.90 5.04
CA ILE A 482 0.95 -12.22 4.62
C ILE A 482 0.67 -13.19 5.77
N CYS A 483 -0.53 -13.72 5.78
CA CYS A 483 -0.85 -14.82 6.66
C CYS A 483 -0.12 -16.05 6.14
N TYR A 484 0.85 -16.55 6.87
CA TYR A 484 1.65 -17.73 6.56
C TYR A 484 0.84 -19.02 6.36
N ARG A 485 -0.43 -19.01 6.69
CA ARG A 485 -1.37 -20.10 6.46
C ARG A 485 -1.98 -20.09 5.06
N PHE A 486 -1.74 -19.04 4.24
CA PHE A 486 -2.66 -18.76 3.14
C PHE A 486 -1.93 -18.47 1.83
N ILE A 487 -2.38 -19.14 0.79
CA ILE A 487 -2.28 -18.60 -0.56
C ILE A 487 -3.11 -17.31 -0.57
N PRO A 488 -2.59 -16.22 -1.11
CA PRO A 488 -3.18 -14.89 -0.93
C PRO A 488 -4.68 -14.85 -1.25
N PHE A 489 -5.45 -14.14 -0.43
CA PHE A 489 -6.75 -13.64 -0.85
C PHE A 489 -6.54 -12.73 -2.03
N LEU A 490 -6.64 -13.21 -3.21
CA LEU A 490 -6.61 -12.39 -4.38
C LEU A 490 -7.96 -12.46 -5.08
N PHE A 491 -8.58 -11.31 -5.24
CA PHE A 491 -9.65 -11.13 -6.20
C PHE A 491 -9.09 -10.44 -7.41
N ILE A 492 -9.65 -10.75 -8.56
CA ILE A 492 -9.34 -10.03 -9.77
C ILE A 492 -10.60 -9.31 -10.20
N ILE A 493 -10.56 -7.99 -10.14
CA ILE A 493 -11.58 -7.15 -10.76
C ILE A 493 -11.16 -6.94 -12.21
N LEU A 494 -12.05 -7.31 -13.13
CA LEU A 494 -11.84 -7.18 -14.56
C LEU A 494 -12.73 -6.07 -15.10
N PHE A 495 -12.09 -5.07 -15.71
CA PHE A 495 -12.80 -4.01 -16.42
C PHE A 495 -12.55 -4.14 -17.91
N PHE A 496 -13.60 -4.41 -18.67
CA PHE A 496 -13.55 -4.44 -20.12
C PHE A 496 -14.20 -3.20 -20.70
N PHE A 497 -13.44 -2.44 -21.47
CA PHE A 497 -14.00 -1.42 -22.33
C PHE A 497 -13.65 -1.72 -23.78
N ASP A 498 -14.62 -1.52 -24.69
CA ASP A 498 -14.44 -1.66 -26.14
C ASP A 498 -13.34 -0.76 -26.72
N LYS A 499 -12.80 0.18 -25.93
CA LYS A 499 -11.74 1.12 -26.31
C LYS A 499 -10.33 0.51 -26.31
N PHE A 500 -10.14 -0.75 -25.90
CA PHE A 500 -8.84 -1.42 -25.99
C PHE A 500 -8.33 -1.63 -27.43
N THR A 501 -9.18 -1.48 -28.45
CA THR A 501 -8.78 -1.63 -29.85
C THR A 501 -7.71 -0.64 -30.32
N ASN A 502 -7.57 0.53 -29.72
CA ASN A 502 -6.60 1.56 -30.12
C ASN A 502 -5.27 1.54 -29.35
N ILE A 503 -5.20 0.87 -28.20
CA ILE A 503 -3.95 0.70 -27.43
C ILE A 503 -3.15 -0.50 -27.98
N PHE A 504 -3.81 -1.38 -28.73
CA PHE A 504 -3.25 -2.61 -29.27
C PHE A 504 -2.06 -2.44 -30.23
N PHE A 505 -1.96 -1.33 -30.96
CA PHE A 505 -0.95 -1.16 -31.99
C PHE A 505 0.45 -0.81 -31.47
N LEU A 506 0.57 -0.26 -30.28
CA LEU A 506 1.87 0.14 -29.71
C LEU A 506 2.57 -0.97 -28.91
N TYR A 507 1.84 -1.99 -28.43
CA TYR A 507 2.40 -3.03 -27.57
C TYR A 507 2.71 -4.36 -28.27
N PHE A 508 2.13 -4.64 -29.44
CA PHE A 508 2.37 -5.89 -30.16
C PHE A 508 3.82 -6.04 -30.68
N HIS A 509 4.56 -4.96 -30.83
CA HIS A 509 5.98 -5.03 -31.28
C HIS A 509 6.93 -5.52 -30.17
N PHE A 510 6.56 -5.44 -28.89
CA PHE A 510 7.45 -5.83 -27.80
C PHE A 510 7.33 -7.30 -27.39
N ILE A 511 6.17 -7.93 -27.57
CA ILE A 511 5.97 -9.35 -27.20
C ILE A 511 6.60 -10.31 -28.22
N PHE A 512 6.75 -9.93 -29.46
CA PHE A 512 7.36 -10.77 -30.49
C PHE A 512 8.88 -10.86 -30.39
N VAL A 513 9.57 -9.93 -29.76
CA VAL A 513 11.03 -9.95 -29.57
C VAL A 513 11.45 -10.95 -28.48
N LEU A 514 10.58 -11.28 -27.53
CA LEU A 514 10.89 -12.20 -26.43
C LEU A 514 10.62 -13.69 -26.74
N ARG A 515 10.08 -14.04 -27.92
CA ARG A 515 9.87 -15.43 -28.35
C ARG A 515 10.79 -15.91 -29.46
N GLY A 516 11.78 -15.10 -29.84
CA GLY A 516 12.70 -15.37 -30.96
C GLY A 516 14.18 -15.49 -30.55
N MET A 517 14.47 -15.84 -29.29
CA MET A 517 15.83 -16.24 -28.87
C MET A 517 15.74 -17.42 -27.92
#